data_51050a6986a0ad59b10727aed970c18d
#
_entry.id   51050a6986a0ad59b10727aed970c18d
#
_cell.length_a   1.000
_cell.length_b   1.000
_cell.length_c   1.000
_cell.angle_alpha   90.00
_cell.angle_beta   90.00
_cell.angle_gamma   90.00
#
_symmetry.space_group_name_H-M   'P 1'
#
loop_
_entity.id
_entity.type
_entity.pdbx_description
1 polymer ?
#
loop_
_entity_poly.entity_id
_entity_poly.type
_entity_poly.pdbx_seq_one_letter_code
_entity_poly.pdbx_strand_id
1 'polypeptide(L)'
;MFAYLANIDNLPNWATDFARELKLVDGRHKVVNGLGEFFFEIDADRESGVIDMLAGPHQEALQLFPTRVVPLGDGGSAFIFTMFQAPGQPDEQFEGQYHSLVREFENLELLFS
;
A
#
# COMPACT_ATOMS: atom_id res chain seq x y z
N MET A 1 8.15 -11.57 5.31
CA MET A 1 7.62 -10.20 5.07
C MET A 1 7.10 -10.03 3.65
N PHE A 2 7.84 -10.42 2.62
CA PHE A 2 7.41 -10.25 1.23
C PHE A 2 6.07 -10.94 0.96
N ALA A 3 5.93 -12.21 1.31
CA ALA A 3 4.71 -12.97 1.04
C ALA A 3 3.47 -12.34 1.69
N TYR A 4 3.63 -11.79 2.88
CA TYR A 4 2.54 -11.12 3.58
C TYR A 4 2.13 -9.82 2.86
N LEU A 5 3.11 -8.99 2.50
CA LEU A 5 2.87 -7.68 1.88
C LEU A 5 2.41 -7.80 0.43
N ALA A 6 2.81 -8.86 -0.28
CA ALA A 6 2.40 -9.10 -1.65
C ALA A 6 0.98 -9.66 -1.76
N ASN A 7 0.42 -10.14 -0.66
CA ASN A 7 -0.94 -10.68 -0.65
C ASN A 7 -1.95 -9.58 -0.37
N ILE A 8 -2.74 -9.24 -1.38
CA ILE A 8 -3.71 -8.14 -1.29
C ILE A 8 -4.75 -8.38 -0.18
N ASP A 9 -5.05 -9.63 0.14
CA ASP A 9 -6.03 -9.96 1.20
C ASP A 9 -5.56 -9.50 2.58
N ASN A 10 -4.26 -9.30 2.77
CA ASN A 10 -3.70 -8.80 4.03
C ASN A 10 -3.73 -7.28 4.14
N LEU A 11 -4.06 -6.58 3.07
CA LEU A 11 -4.02 -5.12 3.05
C LEU A 11 -4.82 -4.47 4.18
N PRO A 12 -6.08 -4.87 4.44
CA PRO A 12 -6.85 -4.26 5.53
C PRO A 12 -6.29 -4.52 6.93
N ASN A 13 -5.38 -5.49 7.06
CA ASN A 13 -4.81 -5.83 8.36
C ASN A 13 -3.71 -4.85 8.80
N TRP A 14 -3.08 -4.17 7.85
CA TRP A 14 -2.03 -3.20 8.17
C TRP A 14 -2.31 -1.81 7.62
N ALA A 15 -2.84 -1.70 6.42
CA ALA A 15 -3.15 -0.41 5.78
C ALA A 15 -4.55 0.07 6.22
N THR A 16 -4.72 0.21 7.52
CA THR A 16 -6.03 0.36 8.16
C THR A 16 -6.72 1.69 7.86
N ASP A 17 -5.98 2.73 7.53
CA ASP A 17 -6.56 4.01 7.13
C ASP A 17 -6.95 3.99 5.65
N PHE A 18 -6.08 3.44 4.81
CA PHE A 18 -6.29 3.40 3.36
C PHE A 18 -7.30 2.33 2.95
N ALA A 19 -7.22 1.15 3.54
CA ALA A 19 -8.07 0.01 3.20
C ALA A 19 -8.88 -0.41 4.42
N ARG A 20 -9.89 0.38 4.78
CA ARG A 20 -10.82 0.02 5.86
C ARG A 20 -11.63 -1.20 5.47
N GLU A 21 -11.91 -1.33 4.18
CA GLU A 21 -12.61 -2.48 3.61
C GLU A 21 -11.97 -2.81 2.28
N LEU A 22 -11.87 -4.10 1.98
CA LEU A 22 -11.41 -4.61 0.68
C LEU A 22 -12.58 -5.36 0.04
N LYS A 23 -12.92 -4.99 -1.19
CA LYS A 23 -13.98 -5.60 -1.96
C LYS A 23 -13.44 -6.23 -3.24
N LEU A 24 -14.12 -7.26 -3.73
CA LEU A 24 -13.88 -7.82 -5.05
C LEU A 24 -15.13 -7.58 -5.89
N VAL A 25 -15.03 -6.77 -6.93
CA VAL A 25 -16.16 -6.40 -7.79
C VAL A 25 -15.76 -6.67 -9.24
N ASP A 26 -16.51 -7.54 -9.91
CA ASP A 26 -16.27 -7.92 -11.31
C ASP A 26 -14.83 -8.39 -11.56
N GLY A 27 -14.26 -9.15 -10.60
CA GLY A 27 -12.90 -9.68 -10.70
C GLY A 27 -11.80 -8.67 -10.37
N ARG A 28 -12.16 -7.47 -9.91
CA ARG A 28 -11.20 -6.41 -9.57
C ARG A 28 -11.32 -6.01 -8.11
N HIS A 29 -10.18 -5.77 -7.50
CA HIS A 29 -10.15 -5.34 -6.10
C HIS A 29 -10.38 -3.84 -5.98
N LYS A 30 -11.15 -3.47 -4.94
CA LYS A 30 -11.35 -2.07 -4.55
C LYS A 30 -11.14 -1.92 -3.06
N VAL A 31 -10.56 -0.80 -2.67
CA VAL A 31 -10.48 -0.41 -1.25
C VAL A 31 -11.51 0.66 -0.97
N VAL A 32 -12.06 0.63 0.25
CA VAL A 32 -13.03 1.63 0.73
C VAL A 32 -12.43 2.34 1.93
N ASN A 33 -12.48 3.66 1.92
CA ASN A 33 -12.04 4.50 3.04
C ASN A 33 -12.89 5.76 3.13
N GLY A 34 -12.50 6.69 3.98
CA GLY A 34 -13.25 7.93 4.19
C GLY A 34 -13.34 8.84 2.97
N LEU A 35 -12.51 8.63 1.95
CA LEU A 35 -12.53 9.41 0.72
C LEU A 35 -13.36 8.74 -0.39
N GLY A 36 -13.79 7.50 -0.19
CA GLY A 36 -14.60 6.76 -1.16
C GLY A 36 -14.02 5.41 -1.50
N GLU A 37 -14.28 4.97 -2.72
CA GLU A 37 -13.81 3.69 -3.24
C GLU A 37 -12.75 3.92 -4.32
N PHE A 38 -11.69 3.10 -4.28
CA PHE A 38 -10.58 3.19 -5.23
C PHE A 38 -10.24 1.79 -5.73
N PHE A 39 -9.95 1.67 -7.02
CA PHE A 39 -9.35 0.44 -7.55
C PHE A 39 -7.97 0.25 -6.94
N PHE A 40 -7.60 -1.01 -6.69
CA PHE A 40 -6.30 -1.33 -6.12
C PHE A 40 -5.76 -2.63 -6.72
N GLU A 41 -4.51 -2.61 -7.13
CA GLU A 41 -3.82 -3.78 -7.68
C GLU A 41 -2.42 -3.88 -7.08
N ILE A 42 -1.91 -5.11 -7.00
CA ILE A 42 -0.53 -5.38 -6.62
C ILE A 42 0.14 -6.14 -7.76
N ASP A 43 1.31 -5.65 -8.16
CA ASP A 43 2.20 -6.34 -9.09
C ASP A 43 3.51 -6.62 -8.37
N ALA A 44 3.74 -7.87 -8.00
CA ALA A 44 4.85 -8.25 -7.12
C ALA A 44 5.79 -9.23 -7.81
N ASP A 45 7.10 -9.01 -7.58
CA ASP A 45 8.17 -9.88 -8.07
C ASP A 45 9.02 -10.35 -6.89
N ARG A 46 8.93 -11.63 -6.59
CA ARG A 46 9.63 -12.21 -5.43
C ARG A 46 11.15 -12.13 -5.56
N GLU A 47 11.69 -12.27 -6.77
CA GLU A 47 13.15 -12.26 -6.96
C GLU A 47 13.76 -10.90 -6.63
N SER A 48 13.14 -9.83 -7.08
CA SER A 48 13.65 -8.47 -6.82
C SER A 48 13.15 -7.89 -5.50
N GLY A 49 12.08 -8.43 -4.94
CA GLY A 49 11.41 -7.88 -3.78
C GLY A 49 10.51 -6.71 -4.10
N VAL A 50 10.32 -6.39 -5.37
CA VAL A 50 9.46 -5.26 -5.81
C VAL A 50 8.01 -5.63 -5.59
N ILE A 51 7.26 -4.72 -4.97
CA ILE A 51 5.81 -4.80 -4.81
C ILE A 51 5.25 -3.48 -5.30
N ASP A 52 4.85 -3.42 -6.56
CA ASP A 52 4.23 -2.24 -7.11
C ASP A 52 2.75 -2.22 -6.74
N MET A 53 2.34 -1.17 -6.04
CA MET A 53 0.95 -0.96 -5.67
C MET A 53 0.36 0.09 -6.60
N LEU A 54 -0.82 -0.21 -7.15
CA LEU A 54 -1.49 0.68 -8.09
C LEU A 54 -2.87 1.01 -7.54
N ALA A 55 -3.19 2.28 -7.48
CA ALA A 55 -4.46 2.74 -6.89
C ALA A 55 -4.99 3.96 -7.63
N GLY A 56 -6.30 4.05 -7.74
CA GLY A 56 -6.94 5.21 -8.33
C GLY A 56 -8.45 5.07 -8.38
N PRO A 57 -9.16 6.20 -8.59
CA PRO A 57 -10.62 6.20 -8.70
C PRO A 57 -11.13 5.56 -10.00
N HIS A 58 -10.26 5.46 -11.01
CA HIS A 58 -10.61 4.91 -12.32
C HIS A 58 -9.62 3.84 -12.74
N GLN A 59 -10.13 2.73 -13.28
CA GLN A 59 -9.30 1.60 -13.70
C GLN A 59 -8.27 1.99 -14.77
N GLU A 60 -8.59 2.98 -15.60
CA GLU A 60 -7.71 3.43 -16.68
C GLU A 60 -6.62 4.39 -16.22
N ALA A 61 -6.67 4.86 -14.97
CA ALA A 61 -5.77 5.90 -14.48
C ALA A 61 -5.26 5.56 -13.08
N LEU A 62 -4.65 4.39 -12.95
CA LEU A 62 -4.06 3.96 -11.69
C LEU A 62 -2.71 4.66 -11.48
N GLN A 63 -2.50 5.16 -10.27
CA GLN A 63 -1.24 5.77 -9.86
C GLN A 63 -0.35 4.72 -9.22
N LEU A 64 0.93 4.72 -9.59
CA LEU A 64 1.91 3.79 -9.06
C LEU A 64 2.44 4.28 -7.71
N PHE A 65 2.43 3.37 -6.74
CA PHE A 65 3.10 3.54 -5.45
C PHE A 65 4.18 2.47 -5.35
N PRO A 66 5.45 2.81 -5.68
CA PRO A 66 6.51 1.81 -5.67
C PRO A 66 6.89 1.42 -4.25
N THR A 67 6.93 0.12 -3.99
CA THR A 67 7.39 -0.42 -2.71
C THR A 67 8.35 -1.57 -2.96
N ARG A 68 9.14 -1.91 -1.96
CA ARG A 68 10.10 -2.99 -2.06
C ARG A 68 10.41 -3.58 -0.69
N VAL A 69 10.53 -4.91 -0.66
CA VAL A 69 11.10 -5.62 0.49
C VAL A 69 12.55 -5.96 0.17
N VAL A 70 13.45 -5.52 1.05
CA VAL A 70 14.90 -5.71 0.87
C VAL A 70 15.39 -6.63 1.98
N PRO A 71 16.09 -7.74 1.67
CA PRO A 71 16.70 -8.57 2.70
C PRO A 71 17.88 -7.85 3.33
N LEU A 72 18.00 -7.97 4.65
CA LEU A 72 19.14 -7.43 5.41
C LEU A 72 20.12 -8.57 5.70
N GLY A 73 21.39 -8.22 5.91
CA GLY A 73 22.45 -9.20 6.06
C GLY A 73 22.35 -10.09 7.28
N ASP A 74 21.50 -9.77 8.24
CA ASP A 74 21.31 -10.50 9.49
C ASP A 74 20.07 -11.42 9.50
N GLY A 75 19.48 -11.65 8.32
CA GLY A 75 18.26 -12.44 8.20
C GLY A 75 16.97 -11.64 8.32
N GLY A 76 17.04 -10.35 8.65
CA GLY A 76 15.89 -9.47 8.70
C GLY A 76 15.53 -8.92 7.33
N SER A 77 14.49 -8.10 7.28
CA SER A 77 14.01 -7.45 6.06
C SER A 77 13.60 -6.01 6.34
N ALA A 78 13.69 -5.18 5.32
CA ALA A 78 13.19 -3.81 5.37
C ALA A 78 12.11 -3.62 4.29
N PHE A 79 11.03 -2.95 4.66
CA PHE A 79 9.98 -2.55 3.73
C PHE A 79 10.13 -1.07 3.42
N ILE A 80 10.24 -0.76 2.14
CA ILE A 80 10.44 0.60 1.65
C ILE A 80 9.22 1.02 0.85
N PHE A 81 8.65 2.15 1.20
CA PHE A 81 7.50 2.72 0.51
C PHE A 81 7.87 4.12 0.02
N THR A 82 7.76 4.35 -1.28
CA THR A 82 8.01 5.67 -1.85
C THR A 82 6.69 6.43 -1.95
N MET A 83 6.63 7.56 -1.26
CA MET A 83 5.48 8.44 -1.27
C MET A 83 5.86 9.76 -1.93
N PHE A 84 4.99 10.27 -2.79
CA PHE A 84 5.24 11.53 -3.48
C PHE A 84 3.95 12.33 -3.59
N GLN A 85 4.11 13.65 -3.61
CA GLN A 85 2.99 14.57 -3.78
C GLN A 85 2.64 14.68 -5.26
N ALA A 86 1.35 14.45 -5.58
CA ALA A 86 0.88 14.56 -6.94
C ALA A 86 0.80 16.03 -7.38
N PRO A 87 0.99 16.33 -8.68
CA PRO A 87 0.80 17.69 -9.17
C PRO A 87 -0.60 18.21 -8.82
N GLY A 88 -0.65 19.39 -8.21
CA GLY A 88 -1.91 20.01 -7.80
C GLY A 88 -2.50 19.50 -6.49
N GLN A 89 -1.86 18.52 -5.85
CA GLN A 89 -2.34 18.02 -4.57
C GLN A 89 -2.00 19.02 -3.46
N PRO A 90 -3.01 19.42 -2.63
CA PRO A 90 -2.73 20.31 -1.51
C PRO A 90 -1.75 19.70 -0.50
N ASP A 91 -0.88 20.54 0.07
CA ASP A 91 0.10 20.10 1.06
C ASP A 91 -0.54 19.40 2.26
N GLU A 92 -1.67 19.92 2.74
CA GLU A 92 -2.39 19.36 3.89
C GLU A 92 -2.87 17.94 3.60
N GLN A 93 -3.35 17.69 2.38
CA GLN A 93 -3.79 16.36 1.97
C GLN A 93 -2.60 15.39 1.92
N PHE A 94 -1.48 15.84 1.36
CA PHE A 94 -0.26 15.03 1.29
C PHE A 94 0.28 14.69 2.68
N GLU A 95 0.32 15.68 3.57
CA GLU A 95 0.75 15.46 4.95
C GLU A 95 -0.18 14.48 5.68
N GLY A 96 -1.49 14.58 5.46
CA GLY A 96 -2.46 13.63 6.01
C GLY A 96 -2.20 12.21 5.55
N GLN A 97 -1.90 12.02 4.27
CA GLN A 97 -1.53 10.70 3.73
C GLN A 97 -0.23 10.18 4.36
N TYR A 98 0.75 11.05 4.54
CA TYR A 98 2.00 10.68 5.20
C TYR A 98 1.76 10.20 6.63
N HIS A 99 0.96 10.91 7.41
CA HIS A 99 0.65 10.51 8.79
C HIS A 99 -0.13 9.19 8.85
N SER A 100 -1.04 8.97 7.90
CA SER A 100 -1.74 7.68 7.78
C SER A 100 -0.74 6.55 7.52
N LEU A 101 0.20 6.78 6.62
CA LEU A 101 1.22 5.77 6.30
C LEU A 101 2.11 5.47 7.49
N VAL A 102 2.47 6.48 8.28
CA VAL A 102 3.26 6.27 9.52
C VAL A 102 2.50 5.34 10.47
N ARG A 103 1.22 5.57 10.70
CA ARG A 103 0.39 4.70 11.54
C ARG A 103 0.31 3.29 10.99
N GLU A 104 0.20 3.16 9.68
CA GLU A 104 0.12 1.86 9.02
C GLU A 104 1.44 1.09 9.14
N PHE A 105 2.57 1.79 9.09
CA PHE A 105 3.88 1.18 9.33
C PHE A 105 4.03 0.75 10.79
N GLU A 106 3.46 1.48 11.74
CA GLU A 106 3.42 1.04 13.14
C GLU A 106 2.64 -0.27 13.28
N ASN A 107 1.55 -0.44 12.52
CA ASN A 107 0.81 -1.70 12.48
C ASN A 107 1.71 -2.85 12.00
N LEU A 108 2.52 -2.60 10.96
CA LEU A 108 3.45 -3.60 10.45
C LEU A 108 4.51 -3.98 11.50
N GLU A 109 5.02 -3.00 12.25
CA GLU A 109 5.96 -3.29 13.32
C GLU A 109 5.36 -4.25 14.36
N LEU A 110 4.11 -4.04 14.74
CA LEU A 110 3.42 -4.92 15.67
C LEU A 110 3.22 -6.32 15.11
N LEU A 111 2.92 -6.43 13.79
CA LEU A 111 2.69 -7.72 13.16
C LEU A 111 3.97 -8.54 13.00
N PHE A 112 5.11 -7.88 12.86
CA PHE A 112 6.40 -8.54 12.62
C PHE A 112 7.37 -8.43 13.80
N SER A 113 6.91 -7.97 14.95
CA SER A 113 7.75 -7.86 16.14
C SER A 113 7.95 -9.21 16.85
#